data_b328f237e2dbe9f7e381b4c84ca05809
#
_entry.id   b328f237e2dbe9f7e381b4c84ca05809
#
_cell.length_a   1.000
_cell.length_b   1.000
_cell.length_c   1.000
_cell.angle_alpha   90.00
_cell.angle_beta   90.00
_cell.angle_gamma   90.00
#
_symmetry.space_group_name_H-M   'P 1'
#
loop_
_entity.id
_entity.type
_entity.pdbx_description
1 polymer ?
#
loop_
_entity_poly.entity_id
_entity_poly.type
_entity_poly.pdbx_seq_one_letter_code
_entity_poly.pdbx_strand_id
1 'polypeptide(L)'
;MEDIIKPISKELLKAELTEDKRLRMTNKSNNQIYIITHLNAPNVMREIGRLREIAFRAAGGGTGLSMDIDEYDTMEHPYKQLIVWNPEAEEILGGYRYLLGTDVRFDEKGAPILATSHMFHFSDTFIKEYLPQTIELGRSFVTLEYQSTRAGSKGLFALDNLWDGLG
;
A
#
# COMPACT_ATOMS: atom_id res chain seq x y z
N MET A 1 -8.18 16.92 -14.52
CA MET A 1 -7.44 16.44 -13.33
C MET A 1 -8.20 16.95 -12.13
N GLU A 2 -8.64 16.05 -11.27
CA GLU A 2 -9.40 16.41 -10.07
C GLU A 2 -8.49 17.02 -8.99
N ASP A 3 -9.09 17.81 -8.09
CA ASP A 3 -8.39 18.24 -6.88
C ASP A 3 -8.22 17.05 -5.93
N ILE A 4 -7.02 16.93 -5.38
CA ILE A 4 -6.72 15.87 -4.40
C ILE A 4 -7.47 16.20 -3.10
N ILE A 5 -8.01 15.17 -2.43
CA ILE A 5 -8.71 15.36 -1.14
C ILE A 5 -7.79 15.99 -0.10
N LYS A 6 -8.40 16.64 0.89
CA LYS A 6 -7.66 17.16 2.05
C LYS A 6 -7.06 16.02 2.88
N PRO A 7 -5.93 16.25 3.58
CA PRO A 7 -5.38 15.29 4.52
C PRO A 7 -6.43 14.79 5.52
N ILE A 8 -6.42 13.48 5.77
CA ILE A 8 -7.23 12.89 6.84
C ILE A 8 -6.63 13.29 8.19
N SER A 9 -7.48 13.58 9.18
CA SER A 9 -6.98 14.00 10.48
C SER A 9 -6.17 12.90 11.17
N LYS A 10 -5.12 13.30 11.88
CA LYS A 10 -4.22 12.38 12.59
C LYS A 10 -4.96 11.56 13.65
N GLU A 11 -5.98 12.14 14.28
CA GLU A 11 -6.82 11.46 15.27
C GLU A 11 -7.57 10.28 14.66
N LEU A 12 -8.15 10.46 13.46
CA LEU A 12 -8.83 9.37 12.74
C LEU A 12 -7.86 8.27 12.34
N LEU A 13 -6.68 8.62 11.85
CA LEU A 13 -5.65 7.65 11.48
C LEU A 13 -5.20 6.84 12.71
N LYS A 14 -4.88 7.51 13.81
CA LYS A 14 -4.46 6.83 15.05
C LYS A 14 -5.55 5.94 15.64
N ALA A 15 -6.81 6.35 15.55
CA ALA A 15 -7.94 5.53 16.03
C ALA A 15 -8.05 4.19 15.29
N GLU A 16 -7.67 4.15 14.02
CA GLU A 16 -7.71 2.93 13.21
C GLU A 16 -6.41 2.11 13.26
N LEU A 17 -5.26 2.72 13.60
CA LEU A 17 -3.96 2.05 13.70
C LEU A 17 -3.78 1.40 15.08
N THR A 18 -4.61 0.40 15.36
CA THR A 18 -4.63 -0.33 16.62
C THR A 18 -3.55 -1.42 16.66
N GLU A 19 -3.19 -1.86 17.86
CA GLU A 19 -2.12 -2.84 18.12
C GLU A 19 -2.28 -4.15 17.35
N ASP A 20 -3.52 -4.62 17.18
CA ASP A 20 -3.83 -5.85 16.44
C ASP A 20 -3.48 -5.79 14.95
N LYS A 21 -3.33 -4.59 14.39
CA LYS A 21 -2.94 -4.36 13.00
C LYS A 21 -1.44 -4.10 12.84
N ARG A 22 -0.73 -3.88 13.95
CA ARG A 22 0.71 -3.66 13.92
C ARG A 22 1.45 -4.98 13.69
N LEU A 23 2.18 -5.06 12.58
CA LEU A 23 2.99 -6.21 12.26
C LEU A 23 4.24 -6.27 13.15
N ARG A 24 5.01 -5.20 13.14
CA ARG A 24 6.24 -5.04 13.93
C ARG A 24 6.78 -3.62 13.89
N MET A 25 7.80 -3.37 14.68
CA MET A 25 8.65 -2.17 14.55
C MET A 25 9.61 -2.35 13.38
N THR A 26 10.05 -1.24 12.78
CA THR A 26 11.12 -1.27 11.77
C THR A 26 12.46 -1.51 12.41
N ASN A 27 13.41 -2.06 11.64
CA ASN A 27 14.77 -2.32 12.11
C ASN A 27 15.55 -1.02 12.39
N LYS A 28 15.15 0.08 11.75
CA LYS A 28 15.77 1.41 11.90
C LYS A 28 14.70 2.47 12.11
N SER A 29 15.06 3.52 12.83
CA SER A 29 14.27 4.75 13.02
C SER A 29 13.00 4.62 13.89
N ASN A 30 12.80 3.51 14.61
CA ASN A 30 11.66 3.30 15.50
C ASN A 30 10.28 3.58 14.87
N ASN A 31 10.15 3.33 13.56
CA ASN A 31 8.88 3.39 12.88
C ASN A 31 8.08 2.11 13.11
N GLN A 32 6.81 2.15 12.80
CA GLN A 32 5.87 1.04 12.99
C GLN A 32 5.35 0.58 11.64
N ILE A 33 5.23 -0.74 11.45
CA ILE A 33 4.64 -1.34 10.26
C ILE A 33 3.25 -1.83 10.61
N TYR A 34 2.25 -1.37 9.86
CA TYR A 34 0.85 -1.80 9.97
C TYR A 34 0.39 -2.47 8.69
N ILE A 35 -0.49 -3.44 8.84
CA ILE A 35 -1.23 -4.06 7.75
C ILE A 35 -2.71 -3.77 7.94
N ILE A 36 -3.30 -3.12 6.94
CA ILE A 36 -4.71 -2.73 6.96
C ILE A 36 -5.41 -3.10 5.65
N THR A 37 -6.72 -3.03 5.66
CA THR A 37 -7.57 -3.03 4.48
C THR A 37 -8.60 -1.91 4.61
N HIS A 38 -9.32 -1.61 3.53
CA HIS A 38 -10.41 -0.63 3.59
C HIS A 38 -11.53 -1.04 4.56
N LEU A 39 -11.63 -2.35 4.87
CA LEU A 39 -12.68 -2.88 5.76
C LEU A 39 -12.40 -2.55 7.24
N ASN A 40 -11.13 -2.60 7.66
CA ASN A 40 -10.76 -2.41 9.06
C ASN A 40 -10.11 -1.06 9.37
N ALA A 41 -9.75 -0.28 8.33
CA ALA A 41 -9.15 1.04 8.47
C ALA A 41 -9.51 1.95 7.28
N PRO A 42 -10.79 2.34 7.12
CA PRO A 42 -11.26 3.07 5.94
C PRO A 42 -10.64 4.47 5.81
N ASN A 43 -10.37 5.18 6.91
CA ASN A 43 -9.72 6.49 6.88
C ASN A 43 -8.24 6.39 6.52
N VAL A 44 -7.55 5.37 7.05
CA VAL A 44 -6.16 5.06 6.65
C VAL A 44 -6.10 4.74 5.17
N MET A 45 -7.04 3.94 4.64
CA MET A 45 -7.09 3.63 3.20
C MET A 45 -7.26 4.90 2.35
N ARG A 46 -8.12 5.82 2.76
CA ARG A 46 -8.30 7.10 2.06
C ARG A 46 -7.03 7.96 2.08
N GLU A 47 -6.32 8.00 3.20
CA GLU A 47 -5.05 8.72 3.31
C GLU A 47 -3.98 8.07 2.42
N ILE A 48 -3.90 6.74 2.36
CA ILE A 48 -3.04 6.02 1.42
C ILE A 48 -3.34 6.45 -0.03
N GLY A 49 -4.60 6.46 -0.44
CA GLY A 49 -5.02 6.88 -1.77
C GLY A 49 -4.63 8.31 -2.09
N ARG A 50 -4.76 9.22 -1.11
CA ARG A 50 -4.32 10.61 -1.23
C ARG A 50 -2.80 10.72 -1.45
N LEU A 51 -2.02 10.04 -0.62
CA LEU A 51 -0.55 10.06 -0.68
C LEU A 51 0.00 9.42 -1.96
N ARG A 52 -0.63 8.33 -2.43
CA ARG A 52 -0.32 7.70 -3.71
C ARG A 52 -0.52 8.67 -4.86
N GLU A 53 -1.70 9.32 -4.93
CA GLU A 53 -2.00 10.26 -6.00
C GLU A 53 -1.01 11.41 -6.02
N ILE A 54 -0.65 11.97 -4.86
CA ILE A 54 0.37 13.03 -4.75
C ILE A 54 1.71 12.53 -5.30
N ALA A 55 2.19 11.39 -4.82
CA ALA A 55 3.50 10.86 -5.19
C ALA A 55 3.57 10.48 -6.67
N PHE A 56 2.56 9.78 -7.18
CA PHE A 56 2.53 9.33 -8.58
C PHE A 56 2.29 10.49 -9.55
N ARG A 57 1.44 11.46 -9.18
CA ARG A 57 1.21 12.66 -9.98
C ARG A 57 2.49 13.49 -10.10
N ALA A 58 3.26 13.63 -9.03
CA ALA A 58 4.55 14.29 -9.04
C ALA A 58 5.58 13.58 -9.95
N ALA A 59 5.47 12.26 -10.08
CA ALA A 59 6.29 11.44 -10.98
C ALA A 59 5.73 11.34 -12.43
N GLY A 60 4.63 12.01 -12.73
CA GLY A 60 4.01 11.99 -14.06
C GLY A 60 3.10 10.79 -14.35
N GLY A 61 2.79 9.97 -13.34
CA GLY A 61 2.01 8.73 -13.47
C GLY A 61 0.75 8.66 -12.58
N GLY A 62 0.25 9.78 -12.09
CA GLY A 62 -0.97 9.83 -11.29
C GLY A 62 -2.22 9.47 -12.08
N THR A 63 -3.28 9.05 -11.38
CA THR A 63 -4.57 8.70 -12.00
C THR A 63 -5.33 9.93 -12.50
N GLY A 64 -5.03 11.10 -11.96
CA GLY A 64 -5.77 12.34 -12.20
C GLY A 64 -7.05 12.45 -11.37
N LEU A 65 -7.36 11.46 -10.54
CA LEU A 65 -8.51 11.44 -9.64
C LEU A 65 -8.16 12.10 -8.29
N SER A 66 -9.16 12.29 -7.46
CA SER A 66 -8.96 12.90 -6.12
C SER A 66 -8.18 12.01 -5.15
N MET A 67 -8.11 10.70 -5.42
CA MET A 67 -7.35 9.67 -4.71
C MET A 67 -6.99 8.54 -5.68
N ASP A 68 -5.82 7.90 -5.51
CA ASP A 68 -5.47 6.66 -6.20
C ASP A 68 -5.96 5.45 -5.37
N ILE A 69 -7.22 5.11 -5.57
CA ILE A 69 -7.87 3.91 -5.02
C ILE A 69 -8.59 3.23 -6.18
N ASP A 70 -8.42 1.94 -6.32
CA ASP A 70 -9.06 1.13 -7.35
C ASP A 70 -9.88 -0.05 -6.76
N GLU A 71 -10.42 -0.88 -7.64
CA GLU A 71 -11.23 -2.04 -7.26
C GLU A 71 -10.46 -3.05 -6.40
N TYR A 72 -9.16 -3.21 -6.61
CA TYR A 72 -8.33 -4.14 -5.83
C TYR A 72 -8.13 -3.68 -4.39
N ASP A 73 -8.27 -2.39 -4.13
CA ASP A 73 -8.23 -1.82 -2.79
C ASP A 73 -9.57 -1.97 -2.05
N THR A 74 -10.70 -2.11 -2.79
CA THR A 74 -12.06 -1.98 -2.22
C THR A 74 -12.98 -3.17 -2.45
N MET A 75 -12.58 -4.17 -3.23
CA MET A 75 -13.36 -5.39 -3.45
C MET A 75 -13.59 -6.18 -2.14
N GLU A 76 -14.48 -7.17 -2.16
CA GLU A 76 -14.85 -7.99 -1.00
C GLU A 76 -13.64 -8.66 -0.33
N HIS A 77 -12.70 -9.17 -1.12
CA HIS A 77 -11.43 -9.71 -0.65
C HIS A 77 -10.27 -8.82 -1.14
N PRO A 78 -10.06 -7.66 -0.51
CA PRO A 78 -9.16 -6.65 -1.02
C PRO A 78 -7.70 -7.01 -0.80
N TYR A 79 -6.83 -6.39 -1.59
CA TYR A 79 -5.40 -6.39 -1.30
C TYR A 79 -5.16 -5.80 0.08
N LYS A 80 -4.18 -6.35 0.77
CA LYS A 80 -3.67 -5.80 2.03
C LYS A 80 -2.76 -4.61 1.73
N GLN A 81 -2.83 -3.62 2.60
CA GLN A 81 -1.98 -2.43 2.53
C GLN A 81 -0.96 -2.52 3.66
N LEU A 82 0.31 -2.57 3.31
CA LEU A 82 1.38 -2.43 4.28
C LEU A 82 1.83 -0.97 4.27
N ILE A 83 1.86 -0.35 5.44
CA ILE A 83 2.32 1.02 5.61
C ILE A 83 3.40 1.11 6.68
N VAL A 84 4.29 2.06 6.47
CA VAL A 84 5.26 2.50 7.47
C VAL A 84 4.74 3.78 8.11
N TRP A 85 4.52 3.73 9.42
CA TRP A 85 4.02 4.81 10.24
C TRP A 85 5.11 5.38 11.12
N ASN A 86 5.27 6.70 11.10
CA ASN A 86 6.13 7.41 12.06
C ASN A 86 5.28 7.86 13.25
N PRO A 87 5.44 7.25 14.44
CA PRO A 87 4.62 7.60 15.59
C PRO A 87 4.95 8.97 16.19
N GLU A 88 6.14 9.50 15.95
CA GLU A 88 6.55 10.84 16.43
C GLU A 88 5.93 11.94 15.59
N ALA A 89 6.01 11.83 14.27
CA ALA A 89 5.41 12.78 13.33
C ALA A 89 3.91 12.54 13.13
N GLU A 90 3.41 11.35 13.48
CA GLU A 90 2.05 10.89 13.24
C GLU A 90 1.70 10.93 11.74
N GLU A 91 2.56 10.33 10.92
CA GLU A 91 2.48 10.35 9.46
C GLU A 91 2.82 8.99 8.84
N ILE A 92 2.19 8.72 7.69
CA ILE A 92 2.55 7.60 6.83
C ILE A 92 3.77 8.00 6.00
N LEU A 93 4.88 7.27 6.15
CA LEU A 93 6.11 7.51 5.38
C LEU A 93 6.06 6.90 3.98
N GLY A 94 5.32 5.83 3.81
CA GLY A 94 5.18 5.12 2.56
C GLY A 94 4.44 3.79 2.77
N GLY A 95 4.28 3.05 1.69
CA GLY A 95 3.59 1.77 1.73
C GLY A 95 3.55 1.09 0.37
N TYR A 96 2.96 -0.08 0.35
CA TYR A 96 2.59 -0.82 -0.84
C TYR A 96 1.38 -1.70 -0.55
N ARG A 97 0.70 -2.13 -1.60
CA ARG A 97 -0.32 -3.17 -1.46
C ARG A 97 0.24 -4.52 -1.87
N TYR A 98 -0.34 -5.59 -1.32
CA TYR A 98 0.06 -6.94 -1.68
C TYR A 98 -1.08 -7.93 -1.59
N LEU A 99 -0.94 -9.02 -2.33
CA LEU A 99 -1.79 -10.19 -2.25
C LEU A 99 -0.92 -11.44 -2.27
N LEU A 100 -1.16 -12.35 -1.33
CA LEU A 100 -0.51 -13.67 -1.34
C LEU A 100 -1.12 -14.51 -2.44
N GLY A 101 -0.30 -15.26 -3.17
CA GLY A 101 -0.77 -16.15 -4.22
C GLY A 101 -1.76 -17.21 -3.74
N THR A 102 -1.65 -17.62 -2.46
CA THR A 102 -2.60 -18.51 -1.80
C THR A 102 -3.98 -17.90 -1.56
N ASP A 103 -4.07 -16.56 -1.53
CA ASP A 103 -5.32 -15.81 -1.29
C ASP A 103 -5.99 -15.36 -2.60
N VAL A 104 -5.35 -15.63 -3.75
CA VAL A 104 -5.88 -15.24 -5.05
C VAL A 104 -7.21 -15.92 -5.34
N ARG A 105 -8.20 -15.14 -5.70
CA ARG A 105 -9.50 -15.60 -6.19
C ARG A 105 -9.49 -15.70 -7.71
N PHE A 106 -10.39 -16.50 -8.24
CA PHE A 106 -10.52 -16.73 -9.68
C PHE A 106 -11.92 -16.27 -10.12
N ASP A 107 -11.98 -15.72 -11.31
CA ASP A 107 -13.24 -15.33 -11.93
C ASP A 107 -14.01 -16.56 -12.47
N GLU A 108 -15.19 -16.33 -13.05
CA GLU A 108 -16.04 -17.40 -13.60
C GLU A 108 -15.38 -18.15 -14.77
N LYS A 109 -14.37 -17.55 -15.41
CA LYS A 109 -13.61 -18.14 -16.51
C LYS A 109 -12.35 -18.87 -16.02
N GLY A 110 -12.09 -18.88 -14.71
CA GLY A 110 -10.91 -19.47 -14.11
C GLY A 110 -9.65 -18.61 -14.22
N ALA A 111 -9.78 -17.32 -14.56
CA ALA A 111 -8.64 -16.40 -14.57
C ALA A 111 -8.38 -15.83 -13.17
N PRO A 112 -7.10 -15.68 -12.75
CA PRO A 112 -6.79 -15.13 -11.46
C PRO A 112 -7.16 -13.64 -11.39
N ILE A 113 -7.81 -13.23 -10.30
CA ILE A 113 -8.18 -11.84 -10.03
C ILE A 113 -6.98 -11.14 -9.39
N LEU A 114 -6.10 -10.62 -10.23
CA LEU A 114 -4.88 -9.92 -9.90
C LEU A 114 -4.83 -8.57 -10.61
N ALA A 115 -4.20 -7.57 -9.99
CA ALA A 115 -3.98 -6.29 -10.64
C ALA A 115 -3.19 -6.43 -11.95
N THR A 116 -2.25 -7.37 -12.00
CA THR A 116 -1.45 -7.68 -13.20
C THR A 116 -2.21 -8.46 -14.27
N SER A 117 -3.40 -9.02 -13.96
CA SER A 117 -4.24 -9.71 -14.96
C SER A 117 -4.73 -8.80 -16.08
N HIS A 118 -4.72 -7.48 -15.89
CA HIS A 118 -4.98 -6.51 -16.97
C HIS A 118 -3.84 -6.40 -17.99
N MET A 119 -2.65 -6.81 -17.62
CA MET A 119 -1.44 -6.68 -18.45
C MET A 119 -0.94 -8.02 -18.97
N PHE A 120 -1.22 -9.12 -18.26
CA PHE A 120 -0.66 -10.43 -18.53
C PHE A 120 -1.73 -11.52 -18.53
N HIS A 121 -1.53 -12.50 -19.42
CA HIS A 121 -2.20 -13.80 -19.35
C HIS A 121 -1.25 -14.78 -18.70
N PHE A 122 -1.72 -15.45 -17.66
CA PHE A 122 -0.92 -16.43 -16.94
C PHE A 122 -1.12 -17.83 -17.51
N SER A 123 -0.03 -18.58 -17.67
CA SER A 123 -0.10 -19.99 -18.09
C SER A 123 -0.68 -20.85 -16.97
N ASP A 124 -1.26 -22.01 -17.36
CA ASP A 124 -1.74 -22.99 -16.38
C ASP A 124 -0.65 -23.47 -15.44
N THR A 125 0.57 -23.63 -15.95
CA THR A 125 1.76 -24.01 -15.16
C THR A 125 2.04 -22.95 -14.10
N PHE A 126 2.04 -21.66 -14.47
CA PHE A 126 2.24 -20.59 -13.52
C PHE A 126 1.18 -20.61 -12.42
N ILE A 127 -0.09 -20.71 -12.80
CA ILE A 127 -1.22 -20.70 -11.85
C ILE A 127 -1.12 -21.87 -10.86
N LYS A 128 -0.76 -23.07 -11.33
CA LYS A 128 -0.74 -24.28 -10.50
C LYS A 128 0.52 -24.42 -9.65
N GLU A 129 1.67 -24.07 -10.19
CA GLU A 129 2.97 -24.39 -9.58
C GLU A 129 3.63 -23.19 -8.92
N TYR A 130 3.51 -21.99 -9.50
CA TYR A 130 4.23 -20.80 -9.05
C TYR A 130 3.36 -19.82 -8.25
N LEU A 131 2.12 -19.60 -8.68
CA LEU A 131 1.25 -18.64 -8.03
C LEU A 131 1.10 -18.89 -6.53
N PRO A 132 0.92 -20.13 -6.02
CA PRO A 132 0.80 -20.36 -4.57
C PRO A 132 2.04 -19.99 -3.75
N GLN A 133 3.19 -19.83 -4.42
CA GLN A 133 4.46 -19.44 -3.79
C GLN A 133 4.85 -17.99 -4.12
N THR A 134 3.93 -17.21 -4.67
CA THR A 134 4.17 -15.85 -5.15
C THR A 134 3.46 -14.85 -4.25
N ILE A 135 4.03 -13.67 -4.14
CA ILE A 135 3.38 -12.49 -3.57
C ILE A 135 3.34 -11.43 -4.68
N GLU A 136 2.15 -10.94 -5.00
CA GLU A 136 2.02 -9.77 -5.88
C GLU A 136 2.14 -8.51 -5.05
N LEU A 137 3.08 -7.64 -5.42
CA LEU A 137 3.27 -6.31 -4.84
C LEU A 137 2.88 -5.24 -5.85
N GLY A 138 2.26 -4.18 -5.38
CA GLY A 138 1.90 -3.07 -6.25
C GLY A 138 1.74 -1.76 -5.51
N ARG A 139 1.61 -0.68 -6.28
CA ARG A 139 1.37 0.66 -5.74
C ARG A 139 2.37 1.08 -4.64
N SER A 140 3.64 0.69 -4.79
CA SER A 140 4.71 1.10 -3.86
C SER A 140 4.93 2.61 -3.97
N PHE A 141 4.92 3.30 -2.84
CA PHE A 141 5.15 4.74 -2.78
C PHE A 141 5.93 5.13 -1.52
N VAL A 142 6.67 6.21 -1.63
CA VAL A 142 7.20 6.96 -0.49
C VAL A 142 6.50 8.31 -0.51
N THR A 143 6.03 8.77 0.64
CA THR A 143 5.39 10.08 0.78
C THR A 143 6.32 11.16 0.24
N LEU A 144 5.79 12.05 -0.60
CA LEU A 144 6.60 12.96 -1.43
C LEU A 144 7.61 13.79 -0.62
N GLU A 145 7.24 14.24 0.57
CA GLU A 145 8.11 15.02 1.45
C GLU A 145 9.36 14.25 1.89
N TYR A 146 9.30 12.91 1.91
CA TYR A 146 10.41 12.02 2.29
C TYR A 146 11.24 11.54 1.11
N GLN A 147 10.88 11.89 -0.12
CA GLN A 147 11.65 11.51 -1.33
C GLN A 147 12.85 12.43 -1.59
N SER A 148 12.87 13.63 -1.00
CA SER A 148 13.93 14.61 -1.26
C SER A 148 15.16 14.38 -0.38
N THR A 149 16.33 14.74 -0.91
CA THR A 149 17.59 14.78 -0.14
C THR A 149 17.55 15.74 1.06
N ARG A 150 16.59 16.70 1.05
CA ARG A 150 16.33 17.60 2.18
C ARG A 150 15.71 16.89 3.38
N ALA A 151 15.08 15.74 3.19
CA ALA A 151 14.54 14.92 4.27
C ALA A 151 15.65 14.20 5.08
N GLY A 152 16.90 14.22 4.60
CA GLY A 152 18.05 13.62 5.28
C GLY A 152 17.88 12.11 5.48
N SER A 153 18.30 11.62 6.65
CA SER A 153 18.22 10.19 7.01
C SER A 153 16.80 9.65 7.04
N LYS A 154 15.78 10.50 7.29
CA LYS A 154 14.36 10.07 7.33
C LYS A 154 13.89 9.56 5.95
N GLY A 155 14.31 10.20 4.87
CA GLY A 155 13.97 9.76 3.51
C GLY A 155 14.61 8.43 3.13
N LEU A 156 15.88 8.23 3.49
CA LEU A 156 16.58 6.97 3.27
C LEU A 156 15.91 5.82 4.03
N PHE A 157 15.56 6.03 5.29
CA PHE A 157 14.92 5.01 6.10
C PHE A 157 13.49 4.70 5.66
N ALA A 158 12.76 5.64 5.04
CA ALA A 158 11.43 5.37 4.54
C ALA A 158 11.43 4.26 3.48
N LEU A 159 12.39 4.26 2.56
CA LEU A 159 12.53 3.23 1.54
C LEU A 159 12.99 1.88 2.15
N ASP A 160 14.01 1.89 3.00
CA ASP A 160 14.51 0.69 3.69
C ASP A 160 13.40 0.03 4.52
N ASN A 161 12.63 0.82 5.26
CA ASN A 161 11.57 0.33 6.12
C ASN A 161 10.42 -0.36 5.37
N LEU A 162 10.21 -0.03 4.08
CA LEU A 162 9.22 -0.74 3.25
C LEU A 162 9.57 -2.22 3.07
N TRP A 163 10.86 -2.55 3.01
CA TRP A 163 11.33 -3.93 2.87
C TRP A 163 11.31 -4.70 4.20
N ASP A 164 11.35 -4.02 5.34
CA ASP A 164 11.25 -4.65 6.66
C ASP A 164 9.95 -5.44 6.85
N GLY A 165 8.91 -5.12 6.09
CA GLY A 165 7.62 -5.79 6.13
C GLY A 165 7.52 -7.10 5.34
N LEU A 166 8.54 -7.44 4.53
CA LEU A 166 8.57 -8.64 3.70
C LEU A 166 9.35 -9.80 4.30
N GLY A 167 10.13 -9.56 5.36
CA GLY A 167 11.02 -10.53 6.00
C GLY A 167 10.46 -11.21 7.25
#